data_990139b3c7da7113f36082c816ec453a
#
_entry.id   990139b3c7da7113f36082c816ec453a
#
_cell.length_a   1.000
_cell.length_b   1.000
_cell.length_c   1.000
_cell.angle_alpha   90.00
_cell.angle_beta   90.00
_cell.angle_gamma   90.00
#
_symmetry.space_group_name_H-M   'P 1'
#
loop_
_entity.id
_entity.type
_entity.pdbx_description
1 polymer ?
#
loop_
_entity_poly.entity_id
_entity_poly.type
_entity_poly.pdbx_seq_one_letter_code
_entity_poly.pdbx_strand_id
1 'polypeptide(L)'
;MRKKLTAMFLSFCMVSVFMPQSVMADDVLESGDLLTDGEDVSSGAVTELAEEIAKRTEKEVRKMQEEKAAAEEAAREAEEKRKAEEARKKAEEARRKAEEERAAKRQEIVDYALQFEGNPYVYGGTSLTNGADCSGFVMSVFANFGYELPRVAASQYMDSEKKDMSEMETGDLVFYGDSPEGIYHVALYIGDGKVIHASTAETGIKISDYDYQQPYGIGAYVE
;
A
#
# COMPACT_ATOMS: atom_id res chain seq x y z
N MET A 1 12.38 29.80 15.79
CA MET A 1 11.95 31.05 15.12
C MET A 1 11.23 30.71 13.82
N ARG A 2 10.03 31.29 13.69
CA ARG A 2 9.15 31.38 12.50
C ARG A 2 8.69 30.08 11.81
N LYS A 3 7.52 29.61 12.27
CA LYS A 3 6.60 28.72 11.56
C LYS A 3 6.09 29.42 10.30
N LYS A 4 6.24 28.81 9.13
CA LYS A 4 5.52 29.22 7.92
C LYS A 4 4.30 28.29 7.76
N LEU A 5 3.13 28.83 8.07
CA LEU A 5 1.83 28.32 7.68
C LEU A 5 1.69 28.54 6.16
N THR A 6 1.54 27.48 5.39
CA THR A 6 1.13 27.56 3.99
C THR A 6 -0.34 27.22 3.93
N ALA A 7 -1.15 28.25 3.66
CA ALA A 7 -2.59 28.14 3.50
C ALA A 7 -2.90 27.40 2.19
N MET A 8 -3.64 26.34 2.30
CA MET A 8 -4.17 25.56 1.18
C MET A 8 -5.48 26.21 0.74
N PHE A 9 -5.47 26.87 -0.40
CA PHE A 9 -6.65 27.44 -1.06
C PHE A 9 -7.53 26.29 -1.56
N LEU A 10 -8.68 26.08 -0.89
CA LEU A 10 -9.79 25.33 -1.43
C LEU A 10 -10.48 26.16 -2.52
N SER A 11 -10.24 25.80 -3.77
CA SER A 11 -11.01 26.33 -4.90
C SER A 11 -12.39 25.67 -4.90
N PHE A 12 -13.37 26.39 -4.38
CA PHE A 12 -14.77 26.02 -4.42
C PHE A 12 -15.30 26.35 -5.82
N CYS A 13 -15.35 25.33 -6.68
CA CYS A 13 -15.98 25.46 -7.99
C CYS A 13 -17.50 25.47 -7.80
N MET A 14 -18.07 26.68 -7.71
CA MET A 14 -19.53 26.89 -7.80
C MET A 14 -19.98 26.51 -9.21
N VAL A 15 -20.61 25.35 -9.32
CA VAL A 15 -21.42 25.02 -10.48
C VAL A 15 -22.72 25.82 -10.34
N SER A 16 -22.80 26.92 -11.07
CA SER A 16 -24.03 27.69 -11.22
C SER A 16 -25.05 26.82 -11.97
N VAL A 17 -26.01 26.30 -11.23
CA VAL A 17 -27.20 25.68 -11.78
C VAL A 17 -28.02 26.78 -12.44
N PHE A 18 -27.98 26.83 -13.77
CA PHE A 18 -28.82 27.68 -14.56
C PHE A 18 -30.24 27.09 -14.49
N MET A 19 -31.09 27.64 -13.61
CA MET A 19 -32.54 27.36 -13.65
C MET A 19 -33.14 28.09 -14.82
N PRO A 20 -33.88 27.43 -15.72
CA PRO A 20 -34.71 28.13 -16.68
C PRO A 20 -35.82 28.85 -15.91
N GLN A 21 -35.86 30.18 -16.08
CA GLN A 21 -36.96 31.00 -15.57
C GLN A 21 -38.24 30.46 -16.17
N SER A 22 -39.18 30.11 -15.28
CA SER A 22 -40.56 29.88 -15.63
C SER A 22 -41.11 31.15 -16.26
N VAL A 23 -41.43 31.09 -17.53
CA VAL A 23 -42.20 32.12 -18.22
C VAL A 23 -43.56 32.13 -17.57
N MET A 24 -43.83 33.19 -16.78
CA MET A 24 -45.14 33.48 -16.25
C MET A 24 -46.08 33.77 -17.42
N ALA A 25 -47.11 32.96 -17.56
CA ALA A 25 -48.22 33.17 -18.48
C ALA A 25 -49.16 34.19 -17.84
N ASP A 26 -48.78 35.46 -17.89
CA ASP A 26 -49.67 36.57 -17.57
C ASP A 26 -49.30 37.76 -18.48
N ASP A 27 -49.69 37.69 -19.72
CA ASP A 27 -49.80 38.85 -20.61
C ASP A 27 -50.34 38.44 -21.99
N VAL A 28 -51.53 37.86 -22.07
CA VAL A 28 -52.34 37.87 -23.30
C VAL A 28 -53.83 37.85 -22.91
N LEU A 29 -54.33 38.95 -22.40
CA LEU A 29 -55.74 39.23 -22.34
C LEU A 29 -55.97 40.73 -22.42
N GLU A 30 -55.72 41.34 -23.60
CA GLU A 30 -56.40 42.57 -24.00
C GLU A 30 -56.14 42.81 -25.46
N SER A 31 -56.98 42.25 -26.29
CA SER A 31 -57.48 42.87 -27.50
C SER A 31 -58.63 42.02 -28.03
N GLY A 32 -59.83 42.42 -27.65
CA GLY A 32 -61.06 41.98 -28.27
C GLY A 32 -61.16 42.51 -29.69
N ASP A 33 -61.94 41.81 -30.44
CA ASP A 33 -62.38 42.00 -31.85
C ASP A 33 -61.46 41.28 -32.85
N LEU A 34 -61.98 40.14 -33.33
CA LEU A 34 -62.33 39.94 -34.73
C LEU A 34 -63.04 38.59 -35.01
N LEU A 35 -64.32 38.70 -35.38
CA LEU A 35 -65.01 37.89 -36.42
C LEU A 35 -65.17 36.40 -36.19
N THR A 36 -66.39 36.09 -35.84
CA THR A 36 -67.08 34.84 -36.09
C THR A 36 -67.01 34.47 -37.56
N ASP A 37 -66.27 33.46 -37.91
CA ASP A 37 -66.64 32.52 -38.96
C ASP A 37 -66.50 31.12 -38.41
N GLY A 38 -67.67 30.52 -38.19
CA GLY A 38 -67.79 29.19 -37.64
C GLY A 38 -67.30 28.14 -38.63
N GLU A 39 -66.14 27.55 -38.34
CA GLU A 39 -65.91 26.16 -38.70
C GLU A 39 -66.00 25.37 -37.40
N ASP A 40 -67.04 24.55 -37.34
CA ASP A 40 -67.27 23.57 -36.28
C ASP A 40 -66.11 22.57 -36.29
N VAL A 41 -65.01 22.97 -35.66
CA VAL A 41 -63.90 22.03 -35.39
C VAL A 41 -64.45 21.07 -34.36
N SER A 42 -64.82 19.87 -34.83
CA SER A 42 -65.38 18.79 -34.05
C SER A 42 -64.61 18.68 -32.78
N SER A 43 -65.26 18.88 -31.64
CA SER A 43 -64.68 18.77 -30.27
C SER A 43 -63.86 17.47 -30.06
N GLY A 44 -64.14 16.43 -30.86
CA GLY A 44 -63.40 15.16 -30.85
C GLY A 44 -61.97 15.25 -31.42
N ALA A 45 -61.80 16.05 -32.51
CA ALA A 45 -60.49 16.17 -33.14
C ALA A 45 -59.45 16.92 -32.25
N VAL A 46 -59.93 17.93 -31.50
CA VAL A 46 -59.11 18.68 -30.55
C VAL A 46 -58.71 17.80 -29.37
N THR A 47 -59.60 16.97 -28.87
CA THR A 47 -59.37 16.05 -27.79
C THR A 47 -58.38 14.95 -28.18
N GLU A 48 -58.48 14.40 -29.35
CA GLU A 48 -57.58 13.37 -29.89
C GLU A 48 -56.17 13.92 -30.10
N LEU A 49 -56.03 15.14 -30.65
CA LEU A 49 -54.73 15.81 -30.78
C LEU A 49 -54.09 16.13 -29.43
N ALA A 50 -54.89 16.57 -28.44
CA ALA A 50 -54.39 16.82 -27.09
C ALA A 50 -53.88 15.53 -26.42
N GLU A 51 -54.57 14.39 -26.57
CA GLU A 51 -54.12 13.10 -26.08
C GLU A 51 -52.84 12.60 -26.78
N GLU A 52 -52.70 12.82 -28.07
CA GLU A 52 -51.51 12.44 -28.82
C GLU A 52 -50.30 13.30 -28.38
N ILE A 53 -50.46 14.60 -28.17
CA ILE A 53 -49.43 15.49 -27.65
C ILE A 53 -49.04 15.07 -26.22
N ALA A 54 -50.01 14.76 -25.36
CA ALA A 54 -49.75 14.30 -24.00
C ALA A 54 -48.93 13.00 -23.99
N LYS A 55 -49.29 12.01 -24.78
CA LYS A 55 -48.55 10.74 -24.92
C LYS A 55 -47.12 10.94 -25.44
N ARG A 56 -46.94 11.86 -26.38
CA ARG A 56 -45.63 12.20 -26.94
C ARG A 56 -44.74 12.88 -25.92
N THR A 57 -45.27 13.87 -25.17
CA THR A 57 -44.55 14.55 -24.10
C THR A 57 -44.19 13.61 -22.94
N GLU A 58 -45.07 12.72 -22.52
CA GLU A 58 -44.79 11.71 -21.53
C GLU A 58 -43.65 10.77 -21.94
N LYS A 59 -43.65 10.34 -23.21
CA LYS A 59 -42.59 9.50 -23.77
C LYS A 59 -41.25 10.21 -23.81
N GLU A 60 -41.22 11.49 -24.18
CA GLU A 60 -39.98 12.29 -24.20
C GLU A 60 -39.44 12.56 -22.78
N VAL A 61 -40.32 12.87 -21.82
CA VAL A 61 -39.98 13.06 -20.42
C VAL A 61 -39.39 11.78 -19.84
N ARG A 62 -40.02 10.62 -20.11
CA ARG A 62 -39.50 9.34 -19.65
C ARG A 62 -38.12 9.02 -20.23
N LYS A 63 -37.92 9.28 -21.52
CA LYS A 63 -36.63 9.09 -22.19
C LYS A 63 -35.53 9.98 -21.54
N MET A 64 -35.84 11.25 -21.30
CA MET A 64 -34.90 12.14 -20.63
C MET A 64 -34.57 11.70 -19.18
N GLN A 65 -35.57 11.15 -18.47
CA GLN A 65 -35.33 10.60 -17.12
C GLN A 65 -34.45 9.35 -17.15
N GLU A 66 -34.66 8.45 -18.11
CA GLU A 66 -33.84 7.25 -18.31
C GLU A 66 -32.38 7.63 -18.68
N GLU A 67 -32.22 8.59 -19.62
CA GLU A 67 -30.88 9.08 -20.00
C GLU A 67 -30.15 9.77 -18.83
N LYS A 68 -30.88 10.55 -18.02
CA LYS A 68 -30.32 11.20 -16.82
C LYS A 68 -29.90 10.16 -15.78
N ALA A 69 -30.76 9.17 -15.52
CA ALA A 69 -30.43 8.10 -14.57
C ALA A 69 -29.19 7.28 -15.00
N ALA A 70 -29.11 6.95 -16.31
CA ALA A 70 -27.95 6.26 -16.87
C ALA A 70 -26.66 7.10 -16.77
N ALA A 71 -26.75 8.42 -17.00
CA ALA A 71 -25.62 9.33 -16.87
C ALA A 71 -25.15 9.46 -15.40
N GLU A 72 -26.09 9.53 -14.45
CA GLU A 72 -25.77 9.56 -13.01
C GLU A 72 -25.12 8.25 -12.55
N GLU A 73 -25.61 7.11 -13.02
CA GLU A 73 -25.02 5.79 -12.73
C GLU A 73 -23.61 5.68 -13.30
N ALA A 74 -23.40 6.05 -14.55
CA ALA A 74 -22.09 6.06 -15.19
C ALA A 74 -21.10 7.01 -14.47
N ALA A 75 -21.57 8.18 -14.01
CA ALA A 75 -20.75 9.10 -13.23
C ALA A 75 -20.33 8.53 -11.87
N ARG A 76 -21.25 7.82 -11.19
CA ARG A 76 -20.95 7.13 -9.93
C ARG A 76 -19.91 6.02 -10.12
N GLU A 77 -20.10 5.18 -11.13
CA GLU A 77 -19.13 4.12 -11.47
C GLU A 77 -17.74 4.69 -11.82
N ALA A 78 -17.70 5.77 -12.58
CA ALA A 78 -16.44 6.43 -12.93
C ALA A 78 -15.74 7.02 -11.69
N GLU A 79 -16.50 7.58 -10.77
CA GLU A 79 -15.95 8.10 -9.50
C GLU A 79 -15.45 6.98 -8.60
N GLU A 80 -16.18 5.87 -8.49
CA GLU A 80 -15.74 4.68 -7.72
C GLU A 80 -14.45 4.09 -8.30
N LYS A 81 -14.36 3.94 -9.62
CA LYS A 81 -13.15 3.47 -10.31
C LYS A 81 -11.96 4.38 -10.06
N ARG A 82 -12.18 5.71 -10.11
CA ARG A 82 -11.12 6.69 -9.82
C ARG A 82 -10.64 6.58 -8.37
N LYS A 83 -11.56 6.48 -7.39
CA LYS A 83 -11.23 6.31 -5.98
C LYS A 83 -10.48 5.00 -5.71
N ALA A 84 -10.91 3.91 -6.35
CA ALA A 84 -10.24 2.61 -6.24
C ALA A 84 -8.81 2.64 -6.82
N GLU A 85 -8.62 3.30 -7.96
CA GLU A 85 -7.30 3.46 -8.57
C GLU A 85 -6.36 4.33 -7.71
N GLU A 86 -6.88 5.43 -7.16
CA GLU A 86 -6.11 6.29 -6.26
C GLU A 86 -5.71 5.55 -4.98
N ALA A 87 -6.64 4.79 -4.39
CA ALA A 87 -6.37 3.96 -3.22
C ALA A 87 -5.31 2.88 -3.52
N ARG A 88 -5.35 2.24 -4.70
CA ARG A 88 -4.35 1.26 -5.13
C ARG A 88 -2.97 1.89 -5.28
N LYS A 89 -2.87 3.05 -5.93
CA LYS A 89 -1.60 3.78 -6.10
C LYS A 89 -1.00 4.18 -4.75
N LYS A 90 -1.83 4.66 -3.84
CA LYS A 90 -1.40 5.04 -2.48
C LYS A 90 -0.93 3.82 -1.67
N ALA A 91 -1.61 2.69 -1.79
CA ALA A 91 -1.21 1.45 -1.13
C ALA A 91 0.12 0.90 -1.69
N GLU A 92 0.31 0.97 -3.01
CA GLU A 92 1.55 0.56 -3.67
C GLU A 92 2.74 1.44 -3.27
N GLU A 93 2.55 2.75 -3.22
CA GLU A 93 3.57 3.71 -2.74
C GLU A 93 3.94 3.45 -1.27
N ALA A 94 2.94 3.22 -0.41
CA ALA A 94 3.16 2.90 0.99
C ALA A 94 3.93 1.58 1.16
N ARG A 95 3.60 0.54 0.36
CA ARG A 95 4.32 -0.74 0.36
C ARG A 95 5.78 -0.56 -0.07
N ARG A 96 6.02 0.16 -1.16
CA ARG A 96 7.39 0.44 -1.64
C ARG A 96 8.22 1.18 -0.59
N LYS A 97 7.62 2.19 0.06
CA LYS A 97 8.30 2.93 1.12
C LYS A 97 8.64 2.06 2.32
N ALA A 98 7.73 1.20 2.75
CA ALA A 98 7.98 0.25 3.83
C ALA A 98 9.09 -0.75 3.48
N GLU A 99 9.14 -1.22 2.22
CA GLU A 99 10.21 -2.09 1.73
C GLU A 99 11.58 -1.39 1.69
N GLU A 100 11.63 -0.13 1.25
CA GLU A 100 12.85 0.70 1.28
C GLU A 100 13.33 0.92 2.72
N GLU A 101 12.44 1.22 3.67
CA GLU A 101 12.77 1.39 5.09
C GLU A 101 13.26 0.08 5.71
N ARG A 102 12.65 -1.04 5.36
CA ARG A 102 13.09 -2.38 5.80
C ARG A 102 14.48 -2.72 5.28
N ALA A 103 14.72 -2.51 3.97
CA ALA A 103 16.02 -2.75 3.36
C ALA A 103 17.13 -1.87 3.98
N ALA A 104 16.84 -0.59 4.24
CA ALA A 104 17.76 0.29 4.93
C ALA A 104 18.09 -0.20 6.34
N LYS A 105 17.09 -0.67 7.10
CA LYS A 105 17.27 -1.21 8.43
C LYS A 105 18.13 -2.47 8.44
N ARG A 106 17.91 -3.37 7.49
CA ARG A 106 18.73 -4.57 7.28
C ARG A 106 20.19 -4.22 6.99
N GLN A 107 20.43 -3.21 6.14
CA GLN A 107 21.77 -2.74 5.83
C GLN A 107 22.46 -2.10 7.06
N GLU A 108 21.74 -1.30 7.87
CA GLU A 108 22.27 -0.75 9.11
C GLU A 108 22.76 -1.84 10.08
N ILE A 109 22.01 -2.95 10.20
CA ILE A 109 22.39 -4.10 11.03
C ILE A 109 23.70 -4.73 10.52
N VAL A 110 23.80 -4.92 9.22
CA VAL A 110 25.01 -5.48 8.58
C VAL A 110 26.20 -4.55 8.75
N ASP A 111 26.04 -3.26 8.49
CA ASP A 111 27.10 -2.25 8.64
C ASP A 111 27.61 -2.17 10.09
N TYR A 112 26.70 -2.34 11.04
CA TYR A 112 27.08 -2.42 12.46
C TYR A 112 27.83 -3.71 12.78
N ALA A 113 27.40 -4.86 12.28
CA ALA A 113 28.06 -6.15 12.49
C ALA A 113 29.48 -6.17 11.93
N LEU A 114 29.69 -5.57 10.75
CA LEU A 114 30.99 -5.50 10.09
C LEU A 114 32.06 -4.76 10.91
N GLN A 115 31.69 -3.86 11.81
CA GLN A 115 32.63 -3.13 12.68
C GLN A 115 33.34 -4.04 13.66
N PHE A 116 32.87 -5.26 13.89
CA PHE A 116 33.42 -6.23 14.86
C PHE A 116 34.25 -7.33 14.21
N GLU A 117 34.47 -7.28 12.88
CA GLU A 117 35.36 -8.21 12.20
C GLU A 117 36.78 -8.19 12.85
N GLY A 118 37.34 -9.37 13.07
CA GLY A 118 38.63 -9.55 13.75
C GLY A 118 38.57 -9.61 15.28
N ASN A 119 37.44 -9.30 15.92
CA ASN A 119 37.27 -9.42 17.35
C ASN A 119 37.22 -10.91 17.80
N PRO A 120 37.61 -11.21 19.06
CA PRO A 120 37.80 -12.58 19.49
C PRO A 120 36.48 -13.38 19.58
N TYR A 121 36.63 -14.70 19.36
CA TYR A 121 35.60 -15.68 19.72
C TYR A 121 35.79 -16.13 21.18
N VAL A 122 34.69 -16.15 21.93
CA VAL A 122 34.64 -16.75 23.27
C VAL A 122 33.37 -17.60 23.38
N TYR A 123 33.54 -18.90 23.63
CA TYR A 123 32.40 -19.80 23.83
C TYR A 123 31.53 -19.32 25.01
N GLY A 124 30.22 -19.21 24.80
CA GLY A 124 29.29 -18.65 25.79
C GLY A 124 29.32 -17.10 25.89
N GLY A 125 30.25 -16.43 25.18
CA GLY A 125 30.38 -14.98 25.20
C GLY A 125 29.30 -14.27 24.39
N THR A 126 29.06 -13.00 24.77
CA THR A 126 28.07 -12.09 24.09
C THR A 126 28.68 -10.70 23.87
N SER A 127 29.93 -10.46 24.21
CA SER A 127 30.57 -9.18 24.03
C SER A 127 31.12 -9.04 22.62
N LEU A 128 30.59 -8.06 21.88
CA LEU A 128 31.03 -7.80 20.51
C LEU A 128 32.52 -7.43 20.41
N THR A 129 33.13 -6.90 21.48
CA THR A 129 34.53 -6.45 21.51
C THR A 129 35.45 -7.39 22.28
N ASN A 130 34.96 -8.02 23.37
CA ASN A 130 35.79 -8.84 24.25
C ASN A 130 35.62 -10.35 24.03
N GLY A 131 34.72 -10.74 23.16
CA GLY A 131 34.47 -12.10 22.72
C GLY A 131 33.03 -12.54 22.79
N ALA A 132 32.58 -13.07 21.68
CA ALA A 132 31.25 -13.66 21.50
C ALA A 132 31.37 -15.02 20.82
N ASP A 133 30.42 -15.94 21.09
CA ASP A 133 30.20 -17.08 20.22
C ASP A 133 29.23 -16.73 19.06
N CYS A 134 28.95 -17.66 18.16
CA CYS A 134 28.17 -17.42 16.97
C CYS A 134 26.78 -16.82 17.25
N SER A 135 26.02 -17.45 18.15
CA SER A 135 24.68 -16.99 18.52
C SER A 135 24.71 -15.77 19.45
N GLY A 136 25.71 -15.64 20.30
CA GLY A 136 25.93 -14.45 21.11
C GLY A 136 26.29 -13.22 20.27
N PHE A 137 27.06 -13.41 19.20
CA PHE A 137 27.38 -12.34 18.24
C PHE A 137 26.13 -11.80 17.58
N VAL A 138 25.34 -12.65 16.90
CA VAL A 138 24.13 -12.18 16.21
C VAL A 138 23.11 -11.62 17.19
N MET A 139 22.90 -12.26 18.35
CA MET A 139 22.04 -11.75 19.41
C MET A 139 22.42 -10.32 19.83
N SER A 140 23.71 -10.06 20.06
CA SER A 140 24.16 -8.74 20.52
C SER A 140 24.13 -7.67 19.41
N VAL A 141 24.36 -8.06 18.16
CA VAL A 141 24.18 -7.16 17.00
C VAL A 141 22.71 -6.73 16.89
N PHE A 142 21.78 -7.67 16.89
CA PHE A 142 20.36 -7.40 16.75
C PHE A 142 19.79 -6.63 17.96
N ALA A 143 20.28 -6.90 19.17
CA ALA A 143 19.87 -6.18 20.39
C ALA A 143 20.14 -4.67 20.30
N ASN A 144 21.21 -4.25 19.60
CA ASN A 144 21.49 -2.83 19.36
C ASN A 144 20.40 -2.11 18.56
N PHE A 145 19.59 -2.86 17.82
CA PHE A 145 18.49 -2.37 17.01
C PHE A 145 17.11 -2.67 17.62
N GLY A 146 17.07 -3.18 18.84
CA GLY A 146 15.84 -3.46 19.58
C GLY A 146 15.20 -4.82 19.30
N TYR A 147 15.90 -5.73 18.61
CA TYR A 147 15.46 -7.11 18.41
C TYR A 147 16.00 -8.02 19.50
N GLU A 148 15.12 -8.79 20.12
CA GLU A 148 15.48 -9.76 21.16
C GLU A 148 15.57 -11.17 20.57
N LEU A 149 16.78 -11.70 20.42
CA LEU A 149 17.01 -13.05 19.91
C LEU A 149 17.30 -14.02 21.07
N PRO A 150 16.83 -15.28 20.99
CA PRO A 150 17.24 -16.33 21.93
C PRO A 150 18.75 -16.50 22.00
N ARG A 151 19.26 -17.03 23.15
CA ARG A 151 20.72 -17.15 23.37
C ARG A 151 21.38 -18.18 22.45
N VAL A 152 20.74 -19.30 22.13
CA VAL A 152 21.35 -20.40 21.37
C VAL A 152 20.85 -20.48 19.95
N ALA A 153 21.74 -20.90 19.04
CA ALA A 153 21.47 -20.89 17.60
C ALA A 153 20.20 -21.71 17.20
N ALA A 154 20.01 -22.90 17.80
CA ALA A 154 18.81 -23.69 17.51
C ALA A 154 17.50 -22.96 17.91
N SER A 155 17.50 -22.29 19.08
CA SER A 155 16.34 -21.51 19.51
C SER A 155 16.15 -20.27 18.64
N GLN A 156 17.22 -19.62 18.17
CA GLN A 156 17.14 -18.52 17.20
C GLN A 156 16.51 -18.97 15.90
N TYR A 157 16.90 -20.15 15.40
CA TYR A 157 16.24 -20.71 14.23
C TYR A 157 14.75 -20.94 14.48
N MET A 158 14.38 -21.58 15.58
CA MET A 158 12.98 -21.89 15.87
C MET A 158 12.11 -20.65 16.02
N ASP A 159 12.66 -19.58 16.57
CA ASP A 159 11.99 -18.29 16.81
C ASP A 159 11.89 -17.42 15.55
N SER A 160 12.84 -17.52 14.61
CA SER A 160 12.87 -16.70 13.39
C SER A 160 11.76 -17.04 12.40
N GLU A 161 11.39 -16.08 11.56
CA GLU A 161 10.60 -16.33 10.33
C GLU A 161 11.43 -17.13 9.34
N LYS A 162 10.90 -18.29 8.88
CA LYS A 162 11.62 -19.16 7.95
C LYS A 162 11.48 -18.66 6.53
N LYS A 163 12.57 -18.67 5.79
CA LYS A 163 12.63 -18.27 4.37
C LYS A 163 13.25 -19.36 3.51
N ASP A 164 12.83 -19.39 2.24
CA ASP A 164 13.52 -20.22 1.26
C ASP A 164 14.92 -19.67 0.97
N MET A 165 15.87 -20.58 0.63
CA MET A 165 17.23 -20.17 0.27
C MET A 165 17.29 -19.17 -0.90
N SER A 166 16.34 -19.26 -1.81
CA SER A 166 16.23 -18.34 -2.97
C SER A 166 15.72 -16.95 -2.60
N GLU A 167 15.16 -16.79 -1.40
CA GLU A 167 14.61 -15.53 -0.87
C GLU A 167 15.53 -14.88 0.17
N MET A 168 16.77 -15.37 0.28
CA MET A 168 17.74 -14.85 1.23
C MET A 168 18.10 -13.40 0.92
N GLU A 169 17.93 -12.54 1.91
CA GLU A 169 18.20 -11.11 1.82
C GLU A 169 19.28 -10.69 2.84
N THR A 170 20.00 -9.61 2.52
CA THR A 170 20.93 -8.96 3.47
C THR A 170 20.27 -8.76 4.82
N GLY A 171 20.92 -9.17 5.92
CA GLY A 171 20.37 -9.10 7.27
C GLY A 171 19.61 -10.35 7.73
N ASP A 172 19.45 -11.37 6.87
CA ASP A 172 18.93 -12.67 7.28
C ASP A 172 20.00 -13.48 8.02
N LEU A 173 19.56 -14.44 8.83
CA LEU A 173 20.44 -15.38 9.53
C LEU A 173 20.52 -16.69 8.76
N VAL A 174 21.74 -17.18 8.56
CA VAL A 174 22.03 -18.49 7.96
C VAL A 174 22.37 -19.45 9.09
N PHE A 175 21.67 -20.57 9.15
CA PHE A 175 21.79 -21.57 10.19
C PHE A 175 22.42 -22.86 9.63
N TYR A 176 23.32 -23.47 10.42
CA TYR A 176 24.05 -24.68 10.05
C TYR A 176 23.79 -25.75 11.09
N GLY A 177 23.47 -26.94 10.62
CA GLY A 177 23.09 -28.09 11.43
C GLY A 177 22.55 -29.21 10.57
N ASP A 178 22.04 -30.26 11.20
CA ASP A 178 21.44 -31.43 10.54
C ASP A 178 19.93 -31.59 10.85
N SER A 179 19.44 -30.87 11.85
CA SER A 179 18.03 -30.80 12.23
C SER A 179 17.73 -29.46 12.92
N PRO A 180 16.46 -29.07 13.12
CA PRO A 180 16.11 -27.82 13.81
C PRO A 180 16.73 -27.72 15.20
N GLU A 181 16.71 -28.82 15.97
CA GLU A 181 17.28 -28.94 17.31
C GLU A 181 18.79 -29.14 17.27
N GLY A 182 19.33 -29.67 16.16
CA GLY A 182 20.73 -29.96 15.90
C GLY A 182 21.50 -28.80 15.27
N ILE A 183 20.91 -27.61 15.20
CA ILE A 183 21.62 -26.41 14.74
C ILE A 183 22.69 -26.03 15.78
N TYR A 184 23.93 -26.01 15.32
CA TYR A 184 25.10 -25.74 16.17
C TYR A 184 25.77 -24.40 15.82
N HIS A 185 25.45 -23.78 14.67
CA HIS A 185 26.07 -22.53 14.25
C HIS A 185 25.07 -21.61 13.54
N VAL A 186 25.32 -20.30 13.62
CA VAL A 186 24.57 -19.25 12.98
C VAL A 186 25.51 -18.15 12.48
N ALA A 187 25.17 -17.55 11.35
CA ALA A 187 25.86 -16.43 10.74
C ALA A 187 24.88 -15.38 10.22
N LEU A 188 25.30 -14.13 10.14
CA LEU A 188 24.54 -13.04 9.55
C LEU A 188 24.89 -12.91 8.07
N TYR A 189 23.92 -12.99 7.17
CA TYR A 189 24.11 -12.78 5.74
C TYR A 189 24.30 -11.29 5.42
N ILE A 190 25.40 -10.98 4.75
CA ILE A 190 25.80 -9.60 4.47
C ILE A 190 25.66 -9.21 2.99
N GLY A 191 25.04 -10.10 2.17
CA GLY A 191 24.93 -9.92 0.72
C GLY A 191 26.07 -10.61 -0.05
N ASP A 192 25.95 -10.65 -1.36
CA ASP A 192 26.96 -11.16 -2.31
C ASP A 192 27.50 -12.56 -1.98
N GLY A 193 26.64 -13.42 -1.44
CA GLY A 193 27.03 -14.78 -1.07
C GLY A 193 27.92 -14.88 0.18
N LYS A 194 27.98 -13.83 1.01
CA LYS A 194 28.85 -13.75 2.19
C LYS A 194 28.05 -13.69 3.47
N VAL A 195 28.68 -14.20 4.53
CA VAL A 195 28.20 -14.10 5.92
C VAL A 195 29.29 -13.56 6.82
N ILE A 196 28.89 -12.86 7.89
CA ILE A 196 29.77 -12.54 9.01
C ILE A 196 29.35 -13.35 10.24
N HIS A 197 30.31 -13.96 10.90
CA HIS A 197 30.08 -14.84 12.07
C HIS A 197 31.25 -14.90 13.05
N ALA A 198 30.97 -15.13 14.31
CA ALA A 198 32.00 -15.55 15.26
C ALA A 198 32.28 -17.05 15.04
N SER A 199 33.42 -17.37 14.43
CA SER A 199 33.76 -18.69 13.88
C SER A 199 34.41 -19.64 14.91
N THR A 200 35.68 -19.41 15.22
CA THR A 200 36.44 -20.22 16.18
C THR A 200 37.35 -19.34 17.05
N ALA A 201 37.91 -19.91 18.12
CA ALA A 201 38.84 -19.18 18.98
C ALA A 201 40.11 -18.71 18.22
N GLU A 202 40.51 -19.42 17.17
CA GLU A 202 41.67 -19.08 16.36
C GLU A 202 41.41 -17.95 15.39
N THR A 203 40.16 -17.84 14.87
CA THR A 203 39.84 -16.92 13.80
C THR A 203 38.97 -15.74 14.24
N GLY A 204 38.31 -15.85 15.38
CA GLY A 204 37.42 -14.80 15.87
C GLY A 204 36.20 -14.57 14.98
N ILE A 205 35.74 -13.32 14.93
CA ILE A 205 34.67 -12.85 14.04
C ILE A 205 35.27 -12.59 12.65
N LYS A 206 34.70 -13.21 11.63
CA LYS A 206 35.21 -13.13 10.25
C LYS A 206 34.11 -13.22 9.22
N ILE A 207 34.46 -12.88 7.99
CA ILE A 207 33.63 -13.07 6.79
C ILE A 207 33.96 -14.41 6.14
N SER A 208 32.95 -15.13 5.68
CA SER A 208 33.07 -16.40 4.91
C SER A 208 32.02 -16.42 3.79
N ASP A 209 32.17 -17.37 2.85
CA ASP A 209 31.07 -17.70 1.93
C ASP A 209 29.92 -18.31 2.74
N TYR A 210 28.67 -18.02 2.38
CA TYR A 210 27.52 -18.56 3.13
C TYR A 210 27.42 -20.09 3.04
N ASP A 211 27.97 -20.68 1.96
CA ASP A 211 27.97 -22.10 1.67
C ASP A 211 29.31 -22.79 2.03
N TYR A 212 30.18 -22.14 2.83
CA TYR A 212 31.41 -22.79 3.36
C TYR A 212 31.11 -24.08 4.12
N GLN A 213 29.89 -24.23 4.59
CA GLN A 213 29.22 -25.46 5.03
C GLN A 213 27.83 -25.47 4.44
N GLN A 214 27.22 -26.67 4.30
CA GLN A 214 25.87 -26.78 3.82
C GLN A 214 24.91 -26.09 4.79
N PRO A 215 24.24 -24.98 4.41
CA PRO A 215 23.24 -24.38 5.27
C PRO A 215 22.05 -25.32 5.52
N TYR A 216 21.55 -25.31 6.73
CA TYR A 216 20.32 -26.00 7.10
C TYR A 216 19.09 -25.19 6.69
N GLY A 217 19.10 -23.89 6.94
CA GLY A 217 18.00 -23.00 6.66
C GLY A 217 18.31 -21.54 6.88
N ILE A 218 17.38 -20.71 6.47
CA ILE A 218 17.41 -19.25 6.58
C ILE A 218 16.31 -18.79 7.54
N GLY A 219 16.60 -17.78 8.35
CA GLY A 219 15.61 -17.15 9.21
C GLY A 219 15.74 -15.64 9.23
N ALA A 220 14.61 -14.94 9.24
CA ALA A 220 14.52 -13.49 9.33
C ALA A 220 14.04 -13.03 10.71
N TYR A 221 14.50 -11.84 11.13
CA TYR A 221 14.03 -11.10 12.31
C TYR A 221 13.60 -9.68 11.97
N VAL A 222 13.95 -9.20 10.79
CA VAL A 222 13.60 -7.87 10.30
C VAL A 222 12.50 -8.02 9.25
N GLU A 223 11.27 -7.73 9.65
CA GLU A 223 10.06 -7.72 8.81
C GLU A 223 9.87 -6.37 8.10
#